data_93fb90aba5cd36e30d8700d7d808b0ca
#
_entry.id   93fb90aba5cd36e30d8700d7d808b0ca
#
_cell.length_a   1.000
_cell.length_b   1.000
_cell.length_c   1.000
_cell.angle_alpha   90.00
_cell.angle_beta   90.00
_cell.angle_gamma   90.00
#
_symmetry.space_group_name_H-M   'P 1'
#
loop_
_entity.id
_entity.type
_entity.pdbx_description
1 polymer ?
#
loop_
_entity_poly.entity_id
_entity_poly.type
_entity_poly.pdbx_seq_one_letter_code
_entity_poly.pdbx_strand_id
1 'polypeptide(L)'
;MYTYEIACQLNHRFAAVASFAGSMPVEPETCNMQGRMAVMHIHGKLDYLIDYNNDWDWKDGEHEGVGTMSSVPGMIDFWAEKANCQNSYSHYHLEVEHIVHNECNGDVRIEHYGMEFHEHTWPEQVGGTYTYELIWEFLNQFSN
;
A
#
# COMPACT_ATOMS: atom_id res chain seq x y z
N MET A 1 8.30 5.10 -0.93
CA MET A 1 8.20 5.74 -2.27
C MET A 1 8.67 4.81 -3.40
N TYR A 2 9.89 4.31 -3.39
CA TYR A 2 10.42 3.46 -4.49
C TYR A 2 9.58 2.21 -4.82
N THR A 3 8.98 1.56 -3.84
CA THR A 3 8.13 0.37 -4.07
C THR A 3 6.99 0.68 -5.05
N TYR A 4 6.31 1.80 -4.86
CA TYR A 4 5.19 2.20 -5.72
C TYR A 4 5.65 2.75 -7.06
N GLU A 5 6.81 3.40 -7.12
CA GLU A 5 7.44 3.80 -8.38
C GLU A 5 7.77 2.57 -9.25
N ILE A 6 8.35 1.54 -8.64
CA ILE A 6 8.62 0.26 -9.31
C ILE A 6 7.31 -0.39 -9.76
N ALA A 7 6.29 -0.41 -8.90
CA ALA A 7 4.97 -0.97 -9.25
C ALA A 7 4.33 -0.24 -10.43
N CYS A 8 4.49 1.09 -10.51
CA CYS A 8 3.98 1.88 -11.62
C CYS A 8 4.75 1.68 -12.92
N GLN A 9 6.07 1.69 -12.86
CA GLN A 9 6.92 1.70 -14.08
C GLN A 9 7.29 0.31 -14.58
N LEU A 10 7.41 -0.66 -13.68
CA LEU A 10 7.88 -2.00 -14.00
C LEU A 10 6.82 -3.08 -13.74
N ASN A 11 5.53 -2.72 -13.84
CA ASN A 11 4.42 -3.65 -13.61
C ASN A 11 4.43 -4.90 -14.52
N HIS A 12 5.14 -4.86 -15.63
CA HIS A 12 5.33 -6.00 -16.51
C HIS A 12 6.39 -7.00 -16.01
N ARG A 13 7.16 -6.63 -14.98
CA ARG A 13 8.22 -7.48 -14.40
C ARG A 13 7.88 -8.05 -13.04
N PHE A 14 6.96 -7.41 -12.32
CA PHE A 14 6.58 -7.81 -10.97
C PHE A 14 5.08 -8.15 -10.93
N ALA A 15 4.74 -9.26 -10.31
CA ALA A 15 3.35 -9.67 -10.13
C ALA A 15 2.72 -9.10 -8.86
N ALA A 16 3.55 -8.77 -7.87
CA ALA A 16 3.12 -8.26 -6.58
C ALA A 16 4.20 -7.39 -5.95
N VAL A 17 3.77 -6.47 -5.11
CA VAL A 17 4.64 -5.65 -4.24
C VAL A 17 4.07 -5.60 -2.83
N ALA A 18 4.97 -5.46 -1.85
CA ALA A 18 4.60 -5.19 -0.46
C ALA A 18 5.40 -3.98 0.04
N SER A 19 4.73 -3.08 0.75
CA SER A 19 5.32 -1.86 1.30
C SER A 19 4.96 -1.69 2.77
N PHE A 20 5.94 -1.31 3.57
CA PHE A 20 5.73 -0.85 4.93
C PHE A 20 6.02 0.65 5.01
N ALA A 21 5.07 1.41 5.61
CA ALA A 21 5.17 2.85 5.84
C ALA A 21 5.64 3.65 4.61
N GLY A 22 5.35 3.15 3.42
CA GLY A 22 5.66 3.85 2.17
C GLY A 22 4.61 4.89 1.83
N SER A 23 4.95 5.79 0.92
CA SER A 23 4.04 6.78 0.38
C SER A 23 4.18 6.89 -1.14
N MET A 24 3.21 7.54 -1.78
CA MET A 24 3.24 7.88 -3.19
C MET A 24 2.58 9.24 -3.43
N PRO A 25 2.91 9.95 -4.51
CA PRO A 25 2.21 11.19 -4.88
C PRO A 25 0.71 10.96 -5.10
N VAL A 26 -0.10 11.98 -4.82
CA VAL A 26 -1.56 11.99 -5.10
C VAL A 26 -1.82 11.78 -6.60
N GLU A 27 -1.02 12.43 -7.44
CA GLU A 27 -1.10 12.31 -8.89
C GLU A 27 0.24 11.78 -9.45
N PRO A 28 0.46 10.46 -9.47
CA PRO A 28 1.67 9.90 -10.05
C PRO A 28 1.64 10.06 -11.57
N GLU A 29 2.46 10.97 -12.10
CA GLU A 29 2.49 11.33 -13.55
C GLU A 29 2.73 10.14 -14.47
N THR A 30 3.38 9.10 -13.99
CA THR A 30 3.88 8.00 -14.83
C THR A 30 3.33 6.63 -14.45
N CYS A 31 2.27 6.55 -13.64
CA CYS A 31 1.69 5.28 -13.25
C CYS A 31 0.79 4.69 -14.36
N ASN A 32 1.41 4.15 -15.37
CA ASN A 32 0.72 3.51 -16.49
C ASN A 32 0.71 1.99 -16.31
N MET A 33 -0.34 1.49 -15.67
CA MET A 33 -0.55 0.07 -15.43
C MET A 33 -1.00 -0.64 -16.71
N GLN A 34 -0.07 -1.32 -17.36
CA GLN A 34 -0.37 -2.18 -18.52
C GLN A 34 -0.50 -3.66 -18.13
N GLY A 35 -0.06 -4.01 -16.94
CA GLY A 35 -0.14 -5.35 -16.38
C GLY A 35 -1.05 -5.41 -15.15
N ARG A 36 -1.01 -6.54 -14.49
CA ARG A 36 -1.68 -6.76 -13.20
C ARG A 36 -0.66 -6.61 -12.07
N MET A 37 -1.06 -6.01 -10.97
CA MET A 37 -0.21 -5.82 -9.80
C MET A 37 -1.02 -6.06 -8.53
N ALA A 38 -0.61 -7.05 -7.75
CA ALA A 38 -1.09 -7.21 -6.38
C ALA A 38 -0.31 -6.31 -5.45
N VAL A 39 -0.98 -5.64 -4.52
CA VAL A 39 -0.35 -4.70 -3.61
C VAL A 39 -0.72 -5.03 -2.17
N MET A 40 0.28 -5.12 -1.30
CA MET A 40 0.11 -5.12 0.15
C MET A 40 0.75 -3.88 0.72
N HIS A 41 0.03 -3.21 1.63
CA HIS A 41 0.54 -2.07 2.38
C HIS A 41 0.33 -2.26 3.87
N ILE A 42 1.37 -2.07 4.66
CA ILE A 42 1.36 -2.14 6.12
C ILE A 42 1.73 -0.76 6.66
N HIS A 43 0.91 -0.19 7.55
CA HIS A 43 1.14 1.16 8.08
C HIS A 43 0.63 1.33 9.50
N GLY A 44 1.39 2.04 10.33
CA GLY A 44 0.95 2.47 11.65
C GLY A 44 0.06 3.71 11.56
N LYS A 45 -1.12 3.69 12.16
CA LYS A 45 -2.05 4.83 12.13
C LYS A 45 -1.59 6.03 12.97
N LEU A 46 -0.60 5.85 13.83
CA LEU A 46 0.06 6.90 14.61
C LEU A 46 1.42 7.33 14.00
N ASP A 47 1.65 7.00 12.74
CA ASP A 47 2.86 7.40 12.05
C ASP A 47 2.93 8.94 11.93
N TYR A 48 3.94 9.52 12.56
CA TYR A 48 4.16 10.97 12.60
C TYR A 48 5.09 11.48 11.51
N LEU A 49 5.73 10.58 10.75
CA LEU A 49 6.62 10.93 9.63
C LEU A 49 5.89 10.87 8.29
N ILE A 50 5.02 9.88 8.14
CA ILE A 50 4.22 9.66 6.94
C ILE A 50 2.75 9.66 7.37
N ASP A 51 2.05 10.76 7.16
CA ASP A 51 0.67 10.92 7.63
C ASP A 51 -0.25 9.82 7.06
N TYR A 52 -0.95 9.15 7.96
CA TYR A 52 -1.88 8.09 7.60
C TYR A 52 -3.19 8.63 7.01
N ASN A 53 -3.75 9.67 7.63
CA ASN A 53 -5.12 10.09 7.37
C ASN A 53 -5.26 11.21 6.35
N ASN A 54 -4.21 12.00 6.16
CA ASN A 54 -4.29 13.21 5.32
C ASN A 54 -3.26 13.17 4.20
N ASP A 55 -3.61 13.81 3.08
CA ASP A 55 -2.62 14.16 2.08
C ASP A 55 -1.66 15.20 2.69
N TRP A 56 -0.39 15.12 2.37
CA TRP A 56 0.65 15.94 3.00
C TRP A 56 1.74 16.31 2.01
N ASP A 57 2.33 17.49 2.22
CA ASP A 57 3.43 17.97 1.38
C ASP A 57 4.77 17.44 1.91
N TRP A 58 5.56 16.87 1.02
CA TRP A 58 6.86 16.34 1.39
C TRP A 58 7.73 17.42 2.03
N LYS A 59 8.12 17.19 3.30
CA LYS A 59 8.95 18.12 4.11
C LYS A 59 8.45 19.57 4.06
N ASP A 60 7.17 19.78 4.28
CA ASP A 60 6.55 21.10 4.34
C ASP A 60 6.86 22.00 3.12
N GLY A 61 7.06 21.38 1.96
CA GLY A 61 7.38 22.09 0.73
C GLY A 61 8.86 22.42 0.55
N GLU A 62 9.76 21.95 1.41
CA GLU A 62 11.21 22.17 1.27
C GLU A 62 11.82 21.53 0.02
N HIS A 63 11.13 20.56 -0.56
CA HIS A 63 11.55 19.90 -1.80
C HIS A 63 10.59 20.24 -2.94
N GLU A 64 10.90 21.32 -3.64
CA GLU A 64 10.19 21.66 -4.89
C GLU A 64 10.18 20.49 -5.87
N GLY A 65 9.01 20.16 -6.39
CA GLY A 65 8.84 19.12 -7.41
C GLY A 65 8.52 17.72 -6.90
N VAL A 66 8.50 17.48 -5.60
CA VAL A 66 8.03 16.19 -5.04
C VAL A 66 6.51 16.17 -4.93
N GLY A 67 5.89 17.32 -4.68
CA GLY A 67 4.44 17.48 -4.65
C GLY A 67 3.77 16.93 -3.39
N THR A 68 2.48 16.83 -3.47
CA THR A 68 1.63 16.32 -2.39
C THR A 68 1.61 14.80 -2.39
N MET A 69 1.89 14.21 -1.23
CA MET A 69 1.81 12.77 -0.99
C MET A 69 0.39 12.39 -0.58
N SER A 70 -0.05 11.23 -1.04
CA SER A 70 -1.37 10.70 -0.71
C SER A 70 -1.45 10.24 0.75
N SER A 71 -2.60 10.43 1.36
CA SER A 71 -3.01 9.69 2.55
C SER A 71 -2.96 8.19 2.28
N VAL A 72 -2.83 7.37 3.33
CA VAL A 72 -2.81 5.91 3.16
C VAL A 72 -4.13 5.38 2.58
N PRO A 73 -5.32 5.77 3.09
CA PRO A 73 -6.58 5.39 2.46
C PRO A 73 -6.67 5.79 0.99
N GLY A 74 -6.28 7.02 0.63
CA GLY A 74 -6.29 7.48 -0.75
C GLY A 74 -5.37 6.67 -1.67
N MET A 75 -4.21 6.27 -1.17
CA MET A 75 -3.27 5.42 -1.90
C MET A 75 -3.84 4.00 -2.12
N ILE A 76 -4.50 3.43 -1.13
CA ILE A 76 -5.15 2.12 -1.27
C ILE A 76 -6.28 2.17 -2.28
N ASP A 77 -7.11 3.22 -2.24
CA ASP A 77 -8.17 3.45 -3.22
C ASP A 77 -7.60 3.58 -4.64
N PHE A 78 -6.50 4.31 -4.80
CA PHE A 78 -5.81 4.41 -6.09
C PHE A 78 -5.46 3.03 -6.68
N TRP A 79 -4.86 2.15 -5.89
CA TRP A 79 -4.48 0.81 -6.36
C TRP A 79 -5.71 -0.08 -6.63
N ALA A 80 -6.74 0.02 -5.79
CA ALA A 80 -8.00 -0.71 -6.00
C ALA A 80 -8.70 -0.27 -7.29
N GLU A 81 -8.71 1.02 -7.61
CA GLU A 81 -9.23 1.54 -8.88
C GLU A 81 -8.40 1.09 -10.07
N LYS A 82 -7.08 1.16 -9.99
CA LYS A 82 -6.17 0.69 -11.05
C LYS A 82 -6.35 -0.80 -11.35
N ALA A 83 -6.55 -1.60 -10.33
CA ALA A 83 -6.83 -3.03 -10.48
C ALA A 83 -8.29 -3.33 -10.82
N ASN A 84 -9.17 -2.33 -10.85
CA ASN A 84 -10.61 -2.46 -11.09
C ASN A 84 -11.27 -3.49 -10.16
N CYS A 85 -10.98 -3.39 -8.87
CA CYS A 85 -11.56 -4.26 -7.84
C CYS A 85 -13.05 -3.96 -7.65
N GLN A 86 -13.89 -4.99 -7.62
CA GLN A 86 -15.35 -4.87 -7.55
C GLN A 86 -15.90 -5.06 -6.14
N ASN A 87 -15.10 -5.59 -5.22
CA ASN A 87 -15.54 -5.89 -3.87
C ASN A 87 -14.45 -5.54 -2.86
N SER A 88 -14.88 -5.18 -1.64
CA SER A 88 -13.99 -4.97 -0.51
C SER A 88 -14.64 -5.40 0.79
N TYR A 89 -13.82 -5.83 1.74
CA TYR A 89 -14.21 -6.10 3.10
C TYR A 89 -13.09 -5.75 4.07
N SER A 90 -13.44 -5.57 5.33
CA SER A 90 -12.46 -5.34 6.40
C SER A 90 -12.84 -6.09 7.67
N HIS A 91 -11.84 -6.38 8.48
CA HIS A 91 -12.03 -6.93 9.82
C HIS A 91 -10.90 -6.46 10.74
N TYR A 92 -11.18 -6.49 12.05
CA TYR A 92 -10.21 -6.16 13.09
C TYR A 92 -9.74 -7.42 13.81
N HIS A 93 -8.43 -7.51 14.02
CA HIS A 93 -7.83 -8.53 14.85
C HIS A 93 -6.57 -7.98 15.53
N LEU A 94 -6.50 -8.10 16.86
CA LEU A 94 -5.34 -7.62 17.65
C LEU A 94 -4.93 -6.18 17.31
N GLU A 95 -5.90 -5.25 17.30
CA GLU A 95 -5.69 -3.82 17.03
C GLU A 95 -5.14 -3.50 15.62
N VAL A 96 -5.37 -4.43 14.69
CA VAL A 96 -5.03 -4.27 13.29
C VAL A 96 -6.29 -4.32 12.44
N GLU A 97 -6.51 -3.29 11.64
CA GLU A 97 -7.54 -3.29 10.61
C GLU A 97 -6.96 -3.90 9.33
N HIS A 98 -7.54 -4.99 8.90
CA HIS A 98 -7.19 -5.64 7.65
C HIS A 98 -8.25 -5.37 6.59
N ILE A 99 -7.91 -4.62 5.57
CA ILE A 99 -8.78 -4.28 4.44
C ILE A 99 -8.32 -5.08 3.22
N VAL A 100 -9.27 -5.72 2.54
CA VAL A 100 -9.02 -6.48 1.33
C VAL A 100 -9.92 -5.99 0.22
N HIS A 101 -9.33 -5.56 -0.90
CA HIS A 101 -10.04 -5.36 -2.16
C HIS A 101 -9.78 -6.55 -3.06
N ASN A 102 -10.84 -7.20 -3.50
CA ASN A 102 -10.79 -8.41 -4.33
C ASN A 102 -11.73 -8.31 -5.54
N GLU A 103 -11.88 -9.40 -6.27
CA GLU A 103 -12.56 -9.39 -7.56
C GLU A 103 -11.97 -8.34 -8.50
N CYS A 104 -10.65 -8.28 -8.53
CA CYS A 104 -9.87 -7.36 -9.33
C CYS A 104 -9.47 -7.99 -10.67
N ASN A 105 -9.13 -7.18 -11.66
CA ASN A 105 -8.61 -7.66 -12.93
C ASN A 105 -7.33 -8.49 -12.72
N GLY A 106 -7.23 -9.64 -13.40
CA GLY A 106 -6.08 -10.52 -13.32
C GLY A 106 -5.95 -11.29 -11.99
N ASP A 107 -7.04 -11.44 -11.25
CA ASP A 107 -7.09 -12.19 -9.97
C ASP A 107 -6.10 -11.69 -8.92
N VAL A 108 -5.77 -10.41 -8.94
CA VAL A 108 -4.95 -9.77 -7.92
C VAL A 108 -5.79 -9.34 -6.72
N ARG A 109 -5.12 -8.97 -5.63
CA ARG A 109 -5.73 -8.33 -4.47
C ARG A 109 -4.94 -7.09 -4.08
N ILE A 110 -5.65 -6.12 -3.51
CA ILE A 110 -5.06 -4.99 -2.83
C ILE A 110 -5.38 -5.15 -1.35
N GLU A 111 -4.36 -5.33 -0.53
CA GLU A 111 -4.51 -5.58 0.89
C GLU A 111 -3.82 -4.49 1.71
N HIS A 112 -4.48 -4.05 2.76
CA HIS A 112 -3.95 -3.06 3.69
C HIS A 112 -4.09 -3.53 5.13
N TYR A 113 -3.00 -3.39 5.90
CA TYR A 113 -2.96 -3.61 7.33
C TYR A 113 -2.69 -2.28 8.04
N GLY A 114 -3.71 -1.69 8.64
CA GLY A 114 -3.63 -0.47 9.44
C GLY A 114 -3.50 -0.82 10.92
N MET A 115 -2.33 -0.57 11.51
CA MET A 115 -2.08 -0.85 12.92
C MET A 115 -2.47 0.35 13.78
N GLU A 116 -3.49 0.20 14.63
CA GLU A 116 -4.20 1.29 15.33
C GLU A 116 -3.27 2.15 16.20
N PHE A 117 -2.35 1.52 16.92
CA PHE A 117 -1.48 2.19 17.89
C PHE A 117 0.01 2.12 17.52
N HIS A 118 0.33 1.94 16.26
CA HIS A 118 1.70 1.81 15.79
C HIS A 118 2.20 3.10 15.12
N GLU A 119 3.45 3.42 15.39
CA GLU A 119 4.17 4.57 14.83
C GLU A 119 5.02 4.16 13.61
N HIS A 120 5.97 5.01 13.20
CA HIS A 120 6.88 4.77 12.08
C HIS A 120 8.05 3.83 12.48
N THR A 121 7.73 2.61 12.86
CA THR A 121 8.75 1.59 13.22
C THR A 121 8.36 0.24 12.63
N TRP A 122 9.35 -0.55 12.22
CA TRP A 122 9.11 -1.89 11.67
C TRP A 122 8.43 -2.78 12.70
N PRO A 123 7.23 -3.30 12.44
CA PRO A 123 6.56 -4.20 13.37
C PRO A 123 7.15 -5.61 13.28
N GLU A 124 7.43 -6.22 14.41
CA GLU A 124 7.81 -7.64 14.44
C GLU A 124 6.65 -8.54 14.02
N GLN A 125 5.44 -8.19 14.46
CA GLN A 125 4.20 -8.90 14.12
C GLN A 125 3.11 -7.93 13.70
N VAL A 126 2.23 -8.39 12.84
CA VAL A 126 1.01 -7.70 12.41
C VAL A 126 -0.18 -8.65 12.63
N GLY A 127 -1.08 -8.30 13.55
CA GLY A 127 -2.23 -9.13 13.88
C GLY A 127 -1.87 -10.54 14.36
N GLY A 128 -0.73 -10.70 15.05
CA GLY A 128 -0.26 -11.97 15.59
C GLY A 128 0.57 -12.84 14.63
N THR A 129 0.76 -12.39 13.39
CA THR A 129 1.63 -13.06 12.40
C THR A 129 2.94 -12.29 12.26
N TYR A 130 4.07 -12.98 12.16
CA TYR A 130 5.33 -12.33 11.88
C TYR A 130 5.28 -11.58 10.56
N THR A 131 5.77 -10.35 10.55
CA THR A 131 5.65 -9.45 9.39
C THR A 131 6.30 -10.04 8.14
N TYR A 132 7.46 -10.68 8.26
CA TYR A 132 8.13 -11.31 7.12
C TYR A 132 7.34 -12.51 6.54
N GLU A 133 6.67 -13.29 7.39
CA GLU A 133 5.81 -14.39 6.96
C GLU A 133 4.58 -13.86 6.22
N LEU A 134 3.94 -12.85 6.78
CA LEU A 134 2.77 -12.20 6.17
C LEU A 134 3.09 -11.67 4.76
N ILE A 135 4.22 -10.98 4.61
CA ILE A 135 4.68 -10.45 3.33
C ILE A 135 5.01 -11.60 2.36
N TRP A 136 5.75 -12.59 2.82
CA TRP A 136 6.12 -13.74 1.98
C TRP A 136 4.91 -14.52 1.48
N GLU A 137 3.97 -14.83 2.37
CA GLU A 137 2.74 -15.53 2.02
C GLU A 137 1.91 -14.76 0.99
N PHE A 138 1.83 -13.43 1.12
CA PHE A 138 1.17 -12.59 0.14
C PHE A 138 1.88 -12.64 -1.22
N LEU A 139 3.16 -12.34 -1.26
CA LEU A 139 3.92 -12.26 -2.52
C LEU A 139 3.95 -13.59 -3.27
N ASN A 140 4.02 -14.71 -2.54
CA ASN A 140 4.11 -16.05 -3.12
C ASN A 140 2.81 -16.53 -3.78
N GLN A 141 1.70 -15.83 -3.60
CA GLN A 141 0.42 -16.17 -4.26
C GLN A 141 0.34 -15.67 -5.70
N PHE A 142 1.21 -14.73 -6.08
CA PHE A 142 1.14 -14.06 -7.38
C PHE A 142 2.37 -14.36 -8.22
N SER A 143 2.14 -14.66 -9.51
CA SER A 143 3.18 -14.87 -10.50
C SER A 143 2.82 -14.18 -11.82
N ASN A 144 3.82 -13.83 -12.57
CA ASN A 144 3.62 -13.30 -13.92
C ASN A 144 3.32 -14.43 -14.91
#